data_d8dbf3ae23d489b603fbe8c2d5829b69
#
_entry.id   d8dbf3ae23d489b603fbe8c2d5829b69
#
_cell.length_a   1.000
_cell.length_b   1.000
_cell.length_c   1.000
_cell.angle_alpha   90.00
_cell.angle_beta   90.00
_cell.angle_gamma   90.00
#
_symmetry.space_group_name_H-M   'P 1'
#
loop_
_entity.id
_entity.type
_entity.pdbx_description
1 polymer ?
#
loop_
_entity_poly.entity_id
_entity_poly.type
_entity_poly.pdbx_seq_one_letter_code
_entity_poly.pdbx_strand_id
1 'polypeptide(L)'
;NALLKKYSAVGVGNRNYSADKRPGRKPKYQGLLVSPAKLLSDIDKRCIRVSYALYAKNKKATIISAYDKMLEKYYSEKQLYKNPESKVRLLPQSEIPTFNQFDYWGKQFFDDIETDRGRKGVTKWLKDCRPLSGTVRDWLRGPCHQFEIDATIADIYLVNSYSRRMLIGRPVVYIVIDSFSGMIVGLYVGLEGPSWNGARQALFNAFTSKVEFCAQNGVDISSDDWDCRHLPHQIYADRGEMLGAAAEGLAAGLGIDMGTAPPYRPDWKPMVESRFGILNDLTGIRWLPGGVAAREKERGERDYRLDATLNLKEFTQIIIECILHYNRFH
;
A
#
# COMPACT_ATOMS: atom_id res chain seq x y z
N ASN A 1 -14.52 11.48 47.31
CA ASN A 1 -15.85 11.05 47.80
C ASN A 1 -17.04 11.82 47.20
N ALA A 2 -16.92 13.05 46.74
CA ALA A 2 -17.98 13.78 46.04
C ALA A 2 -18.29 13.22 44.66
N LEU A 3 -17.30 12.69 43.95
CA LEU A 3 -17.44 12.00 42.68
C LEU A 3 -18.20 10.68 42.79
N LEU A 4 -17.86 9.86 43.81
CA LEU A 4 -18.56 8.60 44.10
C LEU A 4 -20.03 8.81 44.45
N LYS A 5 -20.35 9.85 45.25
CA LYS A 5 -21.73 10.21 45.55
C LYS A 5 -22.51 10.66 44.33
N LYS A 6 -21.89 11.34 43.36
CA LYS A 6 -22.52 11.68 42.09
C LYS A 6 -22.75 10.46 41.18
N TYR A 7 -21.84 9.48 41.19
CA TYR A 7 -22.01 8.26 40.43
C TYR A 7 -23.05 7.32 40.99
N SER A 8 -23.19 7.24 42.33
CA SER A 8 -24.22 6.43 42.96
C SER A 8 -25.64 7.00 42.83
N ALA A 9 -25.78 8.32 42.66
CA ALA A 9 -27.09 8.97 42.55
C ALA A 9 -27.66 8.96 41.09
N VAL A 10 -26.82 8.81 40.08
CA VAL A 10 -27.22 9.02 38.67
C VAL A 10 -27.00 7.78 37.79
N GLY A 11 -26.34 6.74 38.31
CA GLY A 11 -25.96 5.55 37.53
C GLY A 11 -24.87 5.84 36.50
N VAL A 12 -24.09 4.81 36.17
CA VAL A 12 -23.08 4.89 35.10
C VAL A 12 -23.80 4.86 33.74
N GLY A 13 -23.93 5.98 33.08
CA GLY A 13 -24.38 6.03 31.67
C GLY A 13 -25.50 7.01 31.31
N ASN A 14 -26.36 7.44 32.24
CA ASN A 14 -27.44 8.37 31.93
C ASN A 14 -27.29 9.70 32.68
N ARG A 15 -26.56 10.64 32.13
CA ARG A 15 -26.62 12.05 32.56
C ARG A 15 -27.76 12.71 31.84
N ASN A 16 -28.96 12.73 32.46
CA ASN A 16 -30.02 13.59 32.03
C ASN A 16 -29.64 15.06 32.37
N TYR A 17 -29.19 15.80 31.36
CA TYR A 17 -29.01 17.25 31.50
C TYR A 17 -30.36 17.92 31.42
N SER A 18 -30.74 18.72 32.43
CA SER A 18 -31.91 19.58 32.32
C SER A 18 -31.73 20.58 31.19
N ALA A 19 -32.79 20.93 30.48
CA ALA A 19 -32.77 21.85 29.36
C ALA A 19 -32.10 23.22 29.68
N ASP A 20 -32.08 23.61 30.95
CA ASP A 20 -31.56 24.89 31.42
C ASP A 20 -30.05 24.92 31.69
N LYS A 21 -29.39 23.77 31.78
CA LYS A 21 -27.94 23.69 32.07
C LYS A 21 -27.18 23.04 30.93
N ARG A 22 -26.51 23.85 30.13
CA ARG A 22 -25.61 23.34 29.06
C ARG A 22 -24.35 22.70 29.68
N PRO A 23 -23.99 21.47 29.31
CA PRO A 23 -22.72 20.89 29.73
C PRO A 23 -21.56 21.59 29.01
N GLY A 24 -20.45 21.78 29.72
CA GLY A 24 -19.22 22.32 29.17
C GLY A 24 -18.91 23.76 29.61
N ARG A 25 -17.77 24.28 29.13
CA ARG A 25 -17.28 25.62 29.45
C ARG A 25 -18.19 26.66 28.77
N LYS A 26 -18.62 27.66 29.54
CA LYS A 26 -19.39 28.80 28.99
C LYS A 26 -18.56 29.49 27.90
N PRO A 27 -19.18 29.92 26.78
CA PRO A 27 -18.49 30.69 25.74
C PRO A 27 -17.82 31.92 26.33
N LYS A 28 -16.60 32.25 25.92
CA LYS A 28 -15.80 33.36 26.44
C LYS A 28 -16.45 34.75 26.16
N TYR A 29 -17.31 34.78 25.17
CA TYR A 29 -18.02 35.99 24.71
C TYR A 29 -19.54 35.80 24.79
N GLN A 30 -20.05 35.57 25.98
CA GLN A 30 -21.50 35.56 26.22
C GLN A 30 -22.00 37.00 26.11
N GLY A 31 -22.71 37.34 25.04
CA GLY A 31 -23.32 38.66 24.83
C GLY A 31 -22.97 39.37 23.52
N LEU A 32 -21.95 38.95 22.79
CA LEU A 32 -21.60 39.51 21.50
C LEU A 32 -22.05 38.59 20.36
N LEU A 33 -23.19 38.89 19.75
CA LEU A 33 -23.64 38.53 18.38
C LEU A 33 -23.62 37.03 17.93
N VAL A 34 -23.27 36.07 18.75
CA VAL A 34 -23.30 34.66 18.36
C VAL A 34 -24.50 33.99 19.03
N SER A 35 -25.47 33.60 18.20
CA SER A 35 -26.59 32.76 18.66
C SER A 35 -26.03 31.51 19.36
N PRO A 36 -26.55 31.16 20.54
CA PRO A 36 -26.07 29.97 21.25
C PRO A 36 -26.30 28.75 20.38
N ALA A 37 -25.29 27.86 20.30
CA ALA A 37 -25.43 26.60 19.53
C ALA A 37 -26.69 25.83 19.97
N LYS A 38 -27.41 25.24 19.02
CA LYS A 38 -28.61 24.44 19.26
C LYS A 38 -28.35 23.34 20.29
N LEU A 39 -29.26 23.11 21.21
CA LEU A 39 -29.26 21.91 22.04
C LEU A 39 -29.83 20.75 21.18
N LEU A 40 -29.03 19.70 21.00
CA LEU A 40 -29.41 18.60 20.10
C LEU A 40 -30.44 17.68 20.75
N SER A 41 -31.56 17.51 20.07
CA SER A 41 -32.56 16.49 20.37
C SER A 41 -32.14 15.11 19.83
N ASP A 42 -32.82 14.04 20.22
CA ASP A 42 -32.58 12.71 19.66
C ASP A 42 -32.94 12.63 18.17
N ILE A 43 -33.85 13.48 17.69
CA ILE A 43 -34.14 13.60 16.25
C ILE A 43 -32.94 14.19 15.53
N ASP A 44 -32.33 15.25 16.07
CA ASP A 44 -31.14 15.86 15.49
C ASP A 44 -29.99 14.86 15.41
N LYS A 45 -29.77 14.06 16.45
CA LYS A 45 -28.76 13.00 16.47
C LYS A 45 -29.02 11.92 15.41
N ARG A 46 -30.29 11.56 15.17
CA ARG A 46 -30.67 10.64 14.08
C ARG A 46 -30.36 11.25 12.71
N CYS A 47 -30.70 12.52 12.49
CA CYS A 47 -30.38 13.24 11.25
C CYS A 47 -28.87 13.27 11.02
N ILE A 48 -28.07 13.55 12.05
CA ILE A 48 -26.61 13.51 12.01
C ILE A 48 -26.13 12.11 11.60
N ARG A 49 -26.60 11.06 12.28
CA ARG A 49 -26.21 9.68 11.99
C ARG A 49 -26.48 9.28 10.54
N VAL A 50 -27.67 9.57 10.03
CA VAL A 50 -28.04 9.24 8.64
C VAL A 50 -27.19 10.01 7.64
N SER A 51 -26.95 11.30 7.90
CA SER A 51 -26.17 12.14 6.97
C SER A 51 -24.68 11.89 7.04
N TYR A 52 -24.13 11.60 8.22
CA TYR A 52 -22.72 11.23 8.39
C TYR A 52 -22.39 9.90 7.69
N ALA A 53 -23.37 8.99 7.56
CA ALA A 53 -23.21 7.77 6.77
C ALA A 53 -22.83 8.01 5.30
N LEU A 54 -23.22 9.17 4.72
CA LEU A 54 -22.81 9.55 3.37
C LEU A 54 -21.30 9.77 3.29
N TYR A 55 -20.72 10.39 4.31
CA TYR A 55 -19.28 10.56 4.41
C TYR A 55 -18.60 9.23 4.73
N ALA A 56 -19.06 8.50 5.75
CA ALA A 56 -18.42 7.29 6.25
C ALA A 56 -18.40 6.14 5.22
N LYS A 57 -19.39 6.08 4.32
CA LYS A 57 -19.53 4.99 3.34
C LYS A 57 -19.18 5.36 1.90
N ASN A 58 -18.79 6.61 1.64
CA ASN A 58 -18.52 7.09 0.28
C ASN A 58 -17.19 7.84 0.20
N LYS A 59 -16.25 7.30 -0.56
CA LYS A 59 -14.92 7.91 -0.78
C LYS A 59 -15.00 9.31 -1.37
N LYS A 60 -15.99 9.59 -2.24
CA LYS A 60 -16.12 10.87 -2.94
C LYS A 60 -16.76 11.97 -2.07
N ALA A 61 -17.48 11.60 -1.02
CA ALA A 61 -18.12 12.57 -0.15
C ALA A 61 -17.10 13.18 0.82
N THR A 62 -17.13 14.50 0.99
CA THR A 62 -16.41 15.18 2.05
C THR A 62 -17.32 15.32 3.28
N ILE A 63 -16.74 15.53 4.46
CA ILE A 63 -17.52 15.73 5.68
C ILE A 63 -18.40 17.00 5.58
N ILE A 64 -17.87 18.04 4.90
CA ILE A 64 -18.60 19.29 4.64
C ILE A 64 -19.80 19.02 3.73
N SER A 65 -19.60 18.28 2.61
CA SER A 65 -20.70 17.97 1.70
C SER A 65 -21.80 17.11 2.35
N ALA A 66 -21.43 16.26 3.31
CA ALA A 66 -22.41 15.48 4.07
C ALA A 66 -23.19 16.36 5.05
N TYR A 67 -22.52 17.33 5.66
CA TYR A 67 -23.14 18.33 6.52
C TYR A 67 -24.12 19.24 5.73
N ASP A 68 -23.70 19.77 4.59
CA ASP A 68 -24.53 20.60 3.73
C ASP A 68 -25.79 19.85 3.28
N LYS A 69 -25.65 18.60 2.85
CA LYS A 69 -26.81 17.76 2.51
C LYS A 69 -27.73 17.48 3.70
N MET A 70 -27.18 17.40 4.92
CA MET A 70 -28.01 17.31 6.12
C MET A 70 -28.84 18.57 6.30
N LEU A 71 -28.23 19.76 6.14
CA LEU A 71 -28.92 21.02 6.28
C LEU A 71 -30.00 21.19 5.22
N GLU A 72 -29.68 20.90 3.97
CA GLU A 72 -30.65 20.97 2.87
C GLU A 72 -31.85 20.05 3.09
N LYS A 73 -31.60 18.82 3.56
CA LYS A 73 -32.64 17.81 3.69
C LYS A 73 -33.55 17.99 4.92
N TYR A 74 -32.97 18.36 6.06
CA TYR A 74 -33.65 18.31 7.35
C TYR A 74 -33.85 19.69 8.01
N TYR A 75 -33.09 20.72 7.58
CA TYR A 75 -33.05 22.02 8.18
C TYR A 75 -33.29 23.17 7.16
N SER A 76 -34.00 22.87 6.08
CA SER A 76 -34.45 23.85 5.12
C SER A 76 -35.96 24.05 5.20
N GLU A 77 -36.42 25.24 4.88
CA GLU A 77 -37.85 25.52 4.66
C GLU A 77 -38.32 24.71 3.45
N LYS A 78 -39.38 23.91 3.64
CA LYS A 78 -40.00 23.15 2.55
C LYS A 78 -40.75 24.12 1.62
N GLN A 79 -40.04 24.75 0.72
CA GLN A 79 -40.68 25.44 -0.40
C GLN A 79 -41.04 24.37 -1.45
N LEU A 80 -42.28 24.37 -1.88
CA LEU A 80 -42.73 23.63 -3.05
C LEU A 80 -41.98 24.19 -4.26
N TYR A 81 -40.94 23.46 -4.71
CA TYR A 81 -40.12 23.88 -5.84
C TYR A 81 -40.94 23.93 -7.11
N LYS A 82 -41.34 25.12 -7.50
CA LYS A 82 -41.93 25.38 -8.84
C LYS A 82 -40.89 25.87 -9.86
N ASN A 83 -39.68 26.25 -9.42
CA ASN A 83 -38.62 26.75 -10.30
C ASN A 83 -37.25 26.13 -9.93
N PRO A 84 -36.43 25.66 -10.90
CA PRO A 84 -35.12 25.12 -10.68
C PRO A 84 -34.07 26.12 -10.15
N GLU A 85 -34.37 27.41 -10.18
CA GLU A 85 -33.50 28.50 -9.67
C GLU A 85 -33.76 28.88 -8.21
N SER A 86 -34.72 28.24 -7.53
CA SER A 86 -35.05 28.59 -6.15
C SER A 86 -33.92 28.21 -5.19
N LYS A 87 -33.27 29.21 -4.57
CA LYS A 87 -32.28 29.04 -3.53
C LYS A 87 -32.88 28.35 -2.31
N VAL A 88 -32.25 27.29 -1.83
CA VAL A 88 -32.66 26.63 -0.58
C VAL A 88 -32.50 27.61 0.59
N ARG A 89 -33.59 27.90 1.30
CA ARG A 89 -33.56 28.75 2.49
C ARG A 89 -33.41 27.85 3.72
N LEU A 90 -32.28 27.99 4.42
CA LEU A 90 -32.04 27.28 5.66
C LEU A 90 -32.79 27.90 6.83
N LEU A 91 -33.10 27.09 7.82
CA LEU A 91 -33.64 27.55 9.11
C LEU A 91 -32.62 28.48 9.81
N PRO A 92 -33.07 29.30 10.78
CA PRO A 92 -32.18 30.17 11.56
C PRO A 92 -31.04 29.35 12.22
N GLN A 93 -29.88 29.98 12.37
CA GLN A 93 -28.69 29.33 12.91
C GLN A 93 -28.85 28.77 14.33
N SER A 94 -29.79 29.30 15.11
CA SER A 94 -30.17 28.80 16.43
C SER A 94 -30.93 27.47 16.39
N GLU A 95 -31.49 27.11 15.23
CA GLU A 95 -32.32 25.92 15.03
C GLU A 95 -31.59 24.81 14.25
N ILE A 96 -30.36 25.04 13.79
CA ILE A 96 -29.57 24.08 13.06
C ILE A 96 -28.42 23.58 13.92
N PRO A 97 -28.01 22.28 13.82
CA PRO A 97 -26.80 21.79 14.43
C PRO A 97 -25.58 22.48 13.84
N THR A 98 -24.58 22.79 14.66
CA THR A 98 -23.30 23.31 14.16
C THR A 98 -22.48 22.21 13.52
N PHE A 99 -21.54 22.58 12.64
CA PHE A 99 -20.59 21.63 12.03
C PHE A 99 -19.80 20.83 13.08
N ASN A 100 -19.35 21.47 14.16
CA ASN A 100 -18.64 20.79 15.25
C ASN A 100 -19.52 19.76 15.96
N GLN A 101 -20.81 20.03 16.13
CA GLN A 101 -21.76 19.06 16.67
C GLN A 101 -21.97 17.89 15.71
N PHE A 102 -22.06 18.17 14.41
CA PHE A 102 -22.16 17.15 13.38
C PHE A 102 -20.94 16.23 13.35
N ASP A 103 -19.72 16.78 13.35
CA ASP A 103 -18.48 16.02 13.38
C ASP A 103 -18.33 15.19 14.67
N TYR A 104 -18.56 15.81 15.81
CA TYR A 104 -18.47 15.14 17.11
C TYR A 104 -19.42 13.93 17.20
N TRP A 105 -20.72 14.14 16.93
CA TRP A 105 -21.68 13.05 17.00
C TRP A 105 -21.52 12.03 15.88
N GLY A 106 -21.09 12.47 14.71
CA GLY A 106 -20.74 11.57 13.61
C GLY A 106 -19.67 10.56 14.02
N LYS A 107 -18.59 11.01 14.64
CA LYS A 107 -17.52 10.17 15.19
C LYS A 107 -17.96 9.27 16.35
N GLN A 108 -19.00 9.66 17.09
CA GLN A 108 -19.57 8.79 18.13
C GLN A 108 -20.40 7.65 17.54
N PHE A 109 -21.02 7.85 16.36
CA PHE A 109 -21.85 6.83 15.70
C PHE A 109 -21.10 5.91 14.76
N PHE A 110 -19.97 6.37 14.23
CA PHE A 110 -19.14 5.63 13.28
C PHE A 110 -17.70 5.58 13.82
N ASP A 111 -17.25 4.39 14.14
CA ASP A 111 -15.87 4.14 14.51
C ASP A 111 -14.92 4.49 13.36
N ASP A 112 -13.69 4.91 13.70
CA ASP A 112 -12.65 5.26 12.73
C ASP A 112 -12.34 4.10 11.78
N ILE A 113 -12.33 2.86 12.31
CA ILE A 113 -12.10 1.64 11.53
C ILE A 113 -13.24 1.41 10.53
N GLU A 114 -14.49 1.55 10.97
CA GLU A 114 -15.67 1.39 10.12
C GLU A 114 -15.71 2.46 9.02
N THR A 115 -15.40 3.70 9.38
CA THR A 115 -15.31 4.83 8.45
C THR A 115 -14.23 4.61 7.42
N ASP A 116 -13.04 4.22 7.84
CA ASP A 116 -11.89 3.97 6.95
C ASP A 116 -12.20 2.82 5.98
N ARG A 117 -12.79 1.74 6.49
CA ARG A 117 -13.24 0.60 5.68
C ARG A 117 -14.30 0.99 4.65
N GLY A 118 -15.29 1.80 5.06
CA GLY A 118 -16.35 2.27 4.19
C GLY A 118 -15.84 3.21 3.10
N ARG A 119 -14.88 4.07 3.41
CA ARG A 119 -14.28 5.03 2.48
C ARG A 119 -13.26 4.41 1.53
N LYS A 120 -12.40 3.54 2.01
CA LYS A 120 -11.38 2.84 1.19
C LYS A 120 -11.96 1.72 0.34
N GLY A 121 -13.09 1.17 0.75
CA GLY A 121 -13.65 -0.06 0.22
C GLY A 121 -13.01 -1.30 0.85
N VAL A 122 -13.77 -2.38 0.91
CA VAL A 122 -13.37 -3.61 1.63
C VAL A 122 -12.05 -4.18 1.11
N THR A 123 -11.88 -4.28 -0.21
CA THR A 123 -10.68 -4.87 -0.82
C THR A 123 -9.41 -4.06 -0.49
N LYS A 124 -9.48 -2.73 -0.64
CA LYS A 124 -8.34 -1.86 -0.34
C LYS A 124 -8.05 -1.81 1.15
N TRP A 125 -9.10 -1.77 1.99
CA TRP A 125 -8.93 -1.79 3.44
C TRP A 125 -8.29 -3.09 3.94
N LEU A 126 -8.72 -4.25 3.40
CA LEU A 126 -8.12 -5.55 3.73
C LEU A 126 -6.66 -5.63 3.28
N LYS A 127 -6.31 -4.96 2.19
CA LYS A 127 -4.92 -4.89 1.73
C LYS A 127 -4.05 -4.03 2.65
N ASP A 128 -4.50 -2.81 2.99
CA ASP A 128 -3.64 -1.77 3.56
C ASP A 128 -3.77 -1.60 5.08
N CYS A 129 -4.91 -2.00 5.67
CA CYS A 129 -5.26 -1.66 7.06
C CYS A 129 -5.60 -2.87 7.94
N ARG A 130 -5.55 -4.09 7.39
CA ARG A 130 -5.82 -5.30 8.17
C ARG A 130 -4.74 -5.52 9.21
N PRO A 131 -5.08 -5.84 10.47
CA PRO A 131 -4.10 -6.28 11.44
C PRO A 131 -3.45 -7.58 10.97
N LEU A 132 -2.12 -7.61 10.95
CA LEU A 132 -1.32 -8.80 10.66
C LEU A 132 -0.88 -9.39 12.00
N SER A 133 -1.21 -10.65 12.24
CA SER A 133 -0.73 -11.41 13.40
C SER A 133 0.35 -12.38 12.92
N GLY A 134 1.57 -12.23 13.43
CA GLY A 134 2.72 -13.05 13.07
C GLY A 134 3.47 -12.58 11.82
N THR A 135 4.54 -13.27 11.52
CA THR A 135 5.40 -13.05 10.36
C THR A 135 5.40 -14.28 9.46
N VAL A 136 5.78 -14.11 8.19
CA VAL A 136 5.96 -15.25 7.26
C VAL A 136 6.98 -16.24 7.81
N ARG A 137 7.93 -15.78 8.64
CA ARG A 137 8.99 -16.61 9.23
C ARG A 137 8.50 -17.57 10.32
N ASP A 138 7.33 -17.32 10.91
CA ASP A 138 6.84 -18.10 12.07
C ASP A 138 6.58 -19.58 11.74
N TRP A 139 6.33 -19.91 10.47
CA TRP A 139 6.12 -21.29 9.99
C TRP A 139 7.27 -21.86 9.18
N LEU A 140 8.33 -21.07 8.92
CA LEU A 140 9.48 -21.56 8.20
C LEU A 140 10.36 -22.42 9.12
N ARG A 141 10.79 -23.59 8.62
CA ARG A 141 11.54 -24.57 9.40
C ARG A 141 13.06 -24.34 9.35
N GLY A 142 13.53 -23.54 8.37
CA GLY A 142 14.95 -23.27 8.17
C GLY A 142 15.26 -22.75 6.77
N PRO A 143 16.53 -22.55 6.43
CA PRO A 143 16.96 -22.22 5.08
C PRO A 143 16.43 -23.24 4.06
N CYS A 144 16.15 -22.78 2.85
CA CYS A 144 15.60 -23.59 1.75
C CYS A 144 14.21 -24.19 2.02
N HIS A 145 13.51 -23.82 3.10
CA HIS A 145 12.14 -24.26 3.28
C HIS A 145 11.22 -23.61 2.26
N GLN A 146 11.38 -22.30 2.02
CA GLN A 146 10.56 -21.57 1.07
C GLN A 146 11.41 -20.55 0.30
N PHE A 147 11.29 -20.58 -1.02
CA PHE A 147 11.79 -19.52 -1.88
C PHE A 147 10.65 -18.66 -2.39
N GLU A 148 10.87 -17.34 -2.40
CA GLU A 148 9.99 -16.37 -3.05
C GLU A 148 10.64 -15.91 -4.35
N ILE A 149 9.87 -15.91 -5.44
CA ILE A 149 10.30 -15.36 -6.72
C ILE A 149 9.38 -14.23 -7.16
N ASP A 150 9.96 -13.20 -7.71
CA ASP A 150 9.22 -12.08 -8.29
C ASP A 150 10.04 -11.36 -9.36
N ALA A 151 9.36 -10.58 -10.19
CA ALA A 151 9.94 -9.79 -11.26
C ALA A 151 9.63 -8.31 -11.11
N THR A 152 10.60 -7.48 -11.47
CA THR A 152 10.38 -6.03 -11.59
C THR A 152 10.99 -5.50 -12.88
N ILE A 153 10.36 -4.49 -13.45
CA ILE A 153 10.95 -3.72 -14.55
C ILE A 153 11.83 -2.65 -13.92
N ALA A 154 13.14 -2.78 -14.08
CA ALA A 154 14.08 -1.85 -13.48
C ALA A 154 13.89 -0.41 -14.00
N ASP A 155 14.06 0.58 -13.12
CA ASP A 155 13.88 2.00 -13.43
C ASP A 155 15.11 2.59 -14.12
N ILE A 156 15.56 1.95 -15.20
CA ILE A 156 16.70 2.39 -16.01
C ILE A 156 16.49 2.00 -17.49
N TYR A 157 16.92 2.85 -18.40
CA TYR A 157 17.01 2.53 -19.81
C TYR A 157 18.40 2.07 -20.17
N LEU A 158 18.48 1.01 -20.97
CA LEU A 158 19.73 0.41 -21.43
C LEU A 158 19.96 0.66 -22.91
N VAL A 159 21.22 0.57 -23.32
CA VAL A 159 21.68 0.68 -24.71
C VAL A 159 22.15 -0.65 -25.25
N ASN A 160 22.18 -0.77 -26.57
CA ASN A 160 22.68 -1.94 -27.26
C ASN A 160 24.21 -2.08 -27.08
N SER A 161 24.70 -3.32 -26.90
CA SER A 161 26.13 -3.62 -26.74
C SER A 161 26.96 -3.29 -27.99
N TYR A 162 26.39 -3.41 -29.19
CA TYR A 162 27.07 -3.09 -30.45
C TYR A 162 27.02 -1.62 -30.80
N SER A 163 25.95 -0.92 -30.41
CA SER A 163 25.78 0.50 -30.68
C SER A 163 25.16 1.21 -29.47
N ARG A 164 25.97 1.91 -28.70
CA ARG A 164 25.53 2.66 -27.51
C ARG A 164 24.59 3.84 -27.83
N ARG A 165 24.31 4.11 -29.12
CA ARG A 165 23.32 5.09 -29.56
C ARG A 165 21.90 4.49 -29.67
N MET A 166 21.76 3.17 -29.62
CA MET A 166 20.49 2.49 -29.72
C MET A 166 19.97 2.11 -28.34
N LEU A 167 18.86 2.70 -27.96
CA LEU A 167 18.12 2.30 -26.78
C LEU A 167 17.47 0.94 -26.99
N ILE A 168 17.60 0.02 -26.04
CA ILE A 168 16.99 -1.32 -26.10
C ILE A 168 15.83 -1.48 -25.11
N GLY A 169 15.57 -0.46 -24.27
CA GLY A 169 14.46 -0.46 -23.34
C GLY A 169 14.88 -0.63 -21.89
N ARG A 170 13.93 -0.97 -21.05
CA ARG A 170 14.12 -1.22 -19.61
C ARG A 170 14.24 -2.72 -19.36
N PRO A 171 15.22 -3.18 -18.58
CA PRO A 171 15.38 -4.59 -18.29
C PRO A 171 14.36 -5.06 -17.25
N VAL A 172 13.99 -6.33 -17.32
CA VAL A 172 13.25 -7.05 -16.29
C VAL A 172 14.25 -7.79 -15.43
N VAL A 173 14.16 -7.60 -14.13
CA VAL A 173 15.00 -8.25 -13.12
C VAL A 173 14.14 -9.24 -12.35
N TYR A 174 14.52 -10.50 -12.36
CA TYR A 174 13.97 -11.55 -11.51
C TYR A 174 14.92 -11.82 -10.37
N ILE A 175 14.41 -11.87 -9.16
CA ILE A 175 15.15 -12.33 -7.99
C ILE A 175 14.43 -13.49 -7.33
N VAL A 176 15.23 -14.43 -6.82
CA VAL A 176 14.76 -15.52 -5.97
C VAL A 176 15.37 -15.34 -4.60
N ILE A 177 14.55 -15.40 -3.57
CA ILE A 177 14.94 -15.14 -2.19
C ILE A 177 14.57 -16.33 -1.32
N ASP A 178 15.46 -16.72 -0.44
CA ASP A 178 15.14 -17.63 0.66
C ASP A 178 14.40 -16.86 1.76
N SER A 179 13.14 -17.20 1.99
CA SER A 179 12.28 -16.48 2.94
C SER A 179 12.75 -16.57 4.38
N PHE A 180 13.52 -17.63 4.73
CA PHE A 180 14.05 -17.82 6.08
C PHE A 180 15.26 -16.93 6.35
N SER A 181 16.30 -17.04 5.55
CA SER A 181 17.55 -16.26 5.71
C SER A 181 17.43 -14.84 5.19
N GLY A 182 16.57 -14.61 4.20
CA GLY A 182 16.46 -13.35 3.46
C GLY A 182 17.55 -13.17 2.41
N MET A 183 18.39 -14.17 2.17
CA MET A 183 19.43 -14.15 1.13
C MET A 183 18.79 -14.16 -0.26
N ILE A 184 19.39 -13.44 -1.18
CA ILE A 184 19.07 -13.52 -2.60
C ILE A 184 19.83 -14.73 -3.15
N VAL A 185 19.08 -15.78 -3.53
CA VAL A 185 19.61 -17.07 -3.94
C VAL A 185 19.65 -17.25 -5.46
N GLY A 186 18.95 -16.41 -6.22
CA GLY A 186 18.94 -16.47 -7.68
C GLY A 186 18.66 -15.12 -8.32
N LEU A 187 19.16 -14.97 -9.55
CA LEU A 187 19.05 -13.77 -10.37
C LEU A 187 18.86 -14.13 -11.84
N TYR A 188 18.01 -13.39 -12.51
CA TYR A 188 17.99 -13.29 -13.96
C TYR A 188 17.68 -11.86 -14.39
N VAL A 189 18.38 -11.36 -15.40
CA VAL A 189 18.16 -10.05 -15.99
C VAL A 189 17.94 -10.22 -17.50
N GLY A 190 16.81 -9.78 -18.00
CA GLY A 190 16.43 -9.91 -19.41
C GLY A 190 15.73 -8.67 -19.95
N LEU A 191 15.47 -8.66 -21.26
CA LEU A 191 14.72 -7.59 -21.94
C LEU A 191 13.29 -8.03 -22.30
N GLU A 192 12.99 -9.29 -22.08
CA GLU A 192 11.68 -9.87 -22.32
C GLU A 192 10.73 -9.43 -21.20
N GLY A 193 9.45 -9.26 -21.53
CA GLY A 193 8.43 -8.98 -20.52
C GLY A 193 8.35 -10.09 -19.46
N PRO A 194 7.79 -9.80 -18.29
CA PRO A 194 7.61 -10.81 -17.24
C PRO A 194 6.94 -12.07 -17.80
N SER A 195 7.60 -13.21 -17.66
CA SER A 195 7.19 -14.47 -18.25
C SER A 195 7.76 -15.67 -17.50
N TRP A 196 7.18 -16.85 -17.70
CA TRP A 196 7.70 -18.11 -17.19
C TRP A 196 9.17 -18.37 -17.62
N ASN A 197 9.56 -17.99 -18.83
CA ASN A 197 10.93 -18.18 -19.29
C ASN A 197 11.94 -17.41 -18.45
N GLY A 198 11.66 -16.17 -18.08
CA GLY A 198 12.51 -15.39 -17.17
C GLY A 198 12.54 -15.99 -15.76
N ALA A 199 11.37 -16.36 -15.22
CA ALA A 199 11.27 -16.99 -13.91
C ALA A 199 12.08 -18.32 -13.87
N ARG A 200 11.98 -19.16 -14.89
CA ARG A 200 12.74 -20.41 -15.01
C ARG A 200 14.24 -20.17 -15.01
N GLN A 201 14.73 -19.14 -15.67
CA GLN A 201 16.14 -18.79 -15.68
C GLN A 201 16.64 -18.37 -14.29
N ALA A 202 15.84 -17.57 -13.58
CA ALA A 202 16.15 -17.18 -12.21
C ALA A 202 16.16 -18.38 -11.25
N LEU A 203 15.20 -19.31 -11.39
CA LEU A 203 15.16 -20.55 -10.61
C LEU A 203 16.34 -21.46 -10.95
N PHE A 204 16.67 -21.63 -12.23
CA PHE A 204 17.86 -22.39 -12.63
C PHE A 204 19.12 -21.81 -12.00
N ASN A 205 19.28 -20.49 -12.03
CA ASN A 205 20.37 -19.82 -11.34
C ASN A 205 20.33 -20.08 -9.83
N ALA A 206 19.16 -20.07 -9.18
CA ALA A 206 19.02 -20.34 -7.74
C ALA A 206 19.50 -21.76 -7.37
N PHE A 207 19.27 -22.76 -8.23
CA PHE A 207 19.55 -24.16 -7.96
C PHE A 207 20.98 -24.58 -8.33
N THR A 208 21.70 -23.76 -9.08
CA THR A 208 23.04 -24.09 -9.60
C THR A 208 24.11 -23.18 -8.98
N SER A 209 25.39 -23.55 -9.18
CA SER A 209 26.55 -22.72 -8.81
C SER A 209 26.51 -21.39 -9.57
N LYS A 210 26.85 -20.31 -8.88
CA LYS A 210 26.86 -18.94 -9.45
C LYS A 210 28.19 -18.58 -10.11
N VAL A 211 29.25 -19.39 -9.90
CA VAL A 211 30.60 -19.06 -10.37
C VAL A 211 30.65 -18.81 -11.87
N GLU A 212 30.09 -19.74 -12.66
CA GLU A 212 30.07 -19.60 -14.11
C GLU A 212 29.17 -18.42 -14.57
N PHE A 213 28.00 -18.29 -13.95
CA PHE A 213 27.09 -17.19 -14.24
C PHE A 213 27.73 -15.81 -13.96
N CYS A 214 28.42 -15.66 -12.84
CA CYS A 214 29.14 -14.44 -12.50
C CYS A 214 30.28 -14.16 -13.45
N ALA A 215 31.10 -15.19 -13.77
CA ALA A 215 32.21 -15.07 -14.73
C ALA A 215 31.76 -14.63 -16.12
N GLN A 216 30.63 -15.18 -16.62
CA GLN A 216 30.01 -14.77 -17.90
C GLN A 216 29.61 -13.29 -17.91
N ASN A 217 29.26 -12.72 -16.74
CA ASN A 217 28.92 -11.33 -16.56
C ASN A 217 30.09 -10.45 -16.10
N GLY A 218 31.32 -10.99 -16.05
CA GLY A 218 32.52 -10.22 -15.74
C GLY A 218 32.81 -10.04 -14.25
N VAL A 219 32.20 -10.87 -13.40
CA VAL A 219 32.46 -10.91 -11.95
C VAL A 219 33.07 -12.25 -11.57
N ASP A 220 34.32 -12.23 -11.13
CA ASP A 220 35.00 -13.42 -10.66
C ASP A 220 34.72 -13.64 -9.17
N ILE A 221 34.13 -14.79 -8.84
CA ILE A 221 33.79 -15.17 -7.47
C ILE A 221 34.28 -16.58 -7.17
N SER A 222 34.53 -16.88 -5.91
CA SER A 222 34.69 -18.25 -5.41
C SER A 222 33.31 -18.89 -5.14
N SER A 223 33.29 -20.21 -4.96
CA SER A 223 32.06 -20.94 -4.60
C SER A 223 31.43 -20.44 -3.30
N ASP A 224 32.25 -19.92 -2.38
CA ASP A 224 31.82 -19.52 -1.03
C ASP A 224 31.24 -18.09 -0.98
N ASP A 225 31.54 -17.29 -2.00
CA ASP A 225 31.05 -15.89 -2.04
C ASP A 225 29.52 -15.80 -2.27
N TRP A 226 28.97 -16.84 -2.96
CA TRP A 226 27.52 -16.97 -3.16
C TRP A 226 27.12 -18.44 -3.14
N ASP A 227 27.24 -19.09 -1.99
CA ASP A 227 26.98 -20.52 -1.80
C ASP A 227 25.47 -20.80 -1.60
N CYS A 228 24.71 -20.65 -2.68
CA CYS A 228 23.26 -20.89 -2.74
C CYS A 228 22.96 -21.75 -3.98
N ARG A 229 22.97 -23.08 -3.83
CA ARG A 229 22.73 -24.05 -4.92
C ARG A 229 21.81 -25.18 -4.49
N HIS A 230 20.76 -24.85 -3.75
CA HIS A 230 19.87 -25.84 -3.16
C HIS A 230 18.46 -25.73 -3.73
N LEU A 231 17.77 -26.86 -3.78
CA LEU A 231 16.34 -26.89 -4.08
C LEU A 231 15.56 -26.55 -2.82
N PRO A 232 14.52 -25.69 -2.91
CA PRO A 232 13.64 -25.42 -1.78
C PRO A 232 12.60 -26.53 -1.63
N HIS A 233 11.98 -26.59 -0.44
CA HIS A 233 10.81 -27.44 -0.25
C HIS A 233 9.60 -26.87 -0.99
N GLN A 234 9.44 -25.54 -1.01
CA GLN A 234 8.34 -24.88 -1.72
C GLN A 234 8.79 -23.58 -2.39
N ILE A 235 8.10 -23.21 -3.46
CA ILE A 235 8.29 -21.94 -4.16
C ILE A 235 6.99 -21.14 -4.10
N TYR A 236 7.09 -19.87 -3.69
CA TYR A 236 6.00 -18.90 -3.74
C TYR A 236 6.20 -17.91 -4.88
N ALA A 237 5.22 -17.81 -5.76
CA ALA A 237 5.25 -16.92 -6.92
C ALA A 237 3.89 -16.24 -7.15
N ASP A 238 3.88 -15.18 -7.98
CA ASP A 238 2.62 -14.58 -8.42
C ASP A 238 1.88 -15.47 -9.41
N ARG A 239 0.54 -15.40 -9.35
CA ARG A 239 -0.34 -16.21 -10.20
C ARG A 239 -0.11 -16.00 -11.70
N GLY A 240 0.31 -14.81 -12.11
CA GLY A 240 0.43 -14.48 -13.54
C GLY A 240 1.51 -15.25 -14.28
N GLU A 241 2.64 -15.53 -13.62
CA GLU A 241 3.83 -16.10 -14.24
C GLU A 241 3.96 -17.61 -14.05
N MET A 242 3.40 -18.14 -12.96
CA MET A 242 3.56 -19.54 -12.53
C MET A 242 2.31 -20.41 -12.70
N LEU A 243 1.23 -19.89 -13.28
CA LEU A 243 0.00 -20.64 -13.59
C LEU A 243 0.09 -21.32 -14.95
N GLY A 244 1.07 -22.18 -15.16
CA GLY A 244 1.17 -22.90 -16.40
C GLY A 244 1.59 -24.36 -16.17
N ALA A 245 1.12 -25.28 -17.03
CA ALA A 245 1.49 -26.67 -17.00
C ALA A 245 3.04 -26.90 -16.97
N ALA A 246 3.80 -25.94 -17.52
CA ALA A 246 5.26 -26.00 -17.52
C ALA A 246 5.85 -25.75 -16.12
N ALA A 247 5.26 -24.85 -15.32
CA ALA A 247 5.69 -24.62 -13.94
C ALA A 247 5.33 -25.80 -13.04
N GLU A 248 4.12 -26.33 -13.20
CA GLU A 248 3.66 -27.53 -12.48
C GLU A 248 4.52 -28.74 -12.83
N GLY A 249 4.90 -28.92 -14.12
CA GLY A 249 5.79 -29.96 -14.55
C GLY A 249 7.20 -29.86 -13.98
N LEU A 250 7.75 -28.65 -13.87
CA LEU A 250 9.05 -28.45 -13.23
C LEU A 250 8.97 -28.79 -11.73
N ALA A 251 7.97 -28.31 -11.05
CA ALA A 251 7.77 -28.55 -9.62
C ALA A 251 7.61 -30.05 -9.33
N ALA A 252 6.75 -30.73 -10.07
CA ALA A 252 6.56 -32.18 -9.94
C ALA A 252 7.86 -32.97 -10.24
N GLY A 253 8.60 -32.57 -11.27
CA GLY A 253 9.86 -33.23 -11.64
C GLY A 253 10.98 -33.06 -10.62
N LEU A 254 10.97 -31.99 -9.85
CA LEU A 254 11.98 -31.70 -8.81
C LEU A 254 11.49 -32.00 -7.38
N GLY A 255 10.23 -32.42 -7.21
CA GLY A 255 9.64 -32.66 -5.90
C GLY A 255 9.45 -31.39 -5.07
N ILE A 256 9.18 -30.25 -5.71
CA ILE A 256 9.00 -28.95 -5.06
C ILE A 256 7.51 -28.61 -5.00
N ASP A 257 7.04 -28.16 -3.84
CA ASP A 257 5.68 -27.67 -3.70
C ASP A 257 5.54 -26.25 -4.28
N MET A 258 4.46 -26.02 -5.06
CA MET A 258 4.16 -24.71 -5.63
C MET A 258 3.07 -24.00 -4.84
N GLY A 259 3.44 -22.88 -4.22
CA GLY A 259 2.49 -21.97 -3.57
C GLY A 259 2.23 -20.72 -4.42
N THR A 260 0.97 -20.33 -4.53
CA THR A 260 0.62 -19.05 -5.16
C THR A 260 0.06 -18.10 -4.12
N ALA A 261 0.54 -16.85 -4.13
CA ALA A 261 -0.03 -15.81 -3.27
C ALA A 261 -1.50 -15.55 -3.64
N PRO A 262 -2.40 -15.45 -2.66
CA PRO A 262 -3.77 -15.04 -2.93
C PRO A 262 -3.79 -13.64 -3.59
N PRO A 263 -4.73 -13.37 -4.52
CA PRO A 263 -4.81 -12.07 -5.16
C PRO A 263 -5.03 -10.97 -4.13
N TYR A 264 -4.40 -9.82 -4.36
CA TYR A 264 -4.47 -8.64 -3.48
C TYR A 264 -3.92 -8.84 -2.05
N ARG A 265 -3.01 -9.80 -1.87
CA ARG A 265 -2.36 -10.12 -0.59
C ARG A 265 -0.84 -9.96 -0.66
N PRO A 266 -0.30 -8.72 -0.71
CA PRO A 266 1.14 -8.46 -0.75
C PRO A 266 1.85 -8.96 0.52
N ASP A 267 1.12 -9.07 1.62
CA ASP A 267 1.59 -9.61 2.89
C ASP A 267 2.09 -11.06 2.82
N TRP A 268 1.87 -11.77 1.70
CA TRP A 268 2.36 -13.14 1.50
C TRP A 268 3.73 -13.20 0.81
N LYS A 269 4.21 -12.06 0.24
CA LYS A 269 5.53 -11.92 -0.38
C LYS A 269 6.30 -10.69 0.14
N PRO A 270 6.36 -10.45 1.45
CA PRO A 270 6.97 -9.23 1.98
C PRO A 270 8.48 -9.19 1.76
N MET A 271 9.12 -10.37 1.63
CA MET A 271 10.57 -10.48 1.54
C MET A 271 11.06 -10.02 0.18
N VAL A 272 10.47 -10.52 -0.91
CA VAL A 272 10.93 -10.19 -2.26
C VAL A 272 10.65 -8.73 -2.61
N GLU A 273 9.47 -8.19 -2.25
CA GLU A 273 9.16 -6.77 -2.46
C GLU A 273 10.15 -5.85 -1.72
N SER A 274 10.47 -6.18 -0.47
CA SER A 274 11.46 -5.44 0.33
C SER A 274 12.86 -5.48 -0.29
N ARG A 275 13.27 -6.62 -0.88
CA ARG A 275 14.60 -6.79 -1.47
C ARG A 275 14.78 -6.02 -2.77
N PHE A 276 13.73 -5.89 -3.58
CA PHE A 276 13.77 -4.98 -4.72
C PHE A 276 14.02 -3.53 -4.29
N GLY A 277 13.37 -3.08 -3.22
CA GLY A 277 13.63 -1.77 -2.62
C GLY A 277 15.11 -1.60 -2.24
N ILE A 278 15.66 -2.56 -1.48
CA ILE A 278 17.05 -2.54 -1.04
C ILE A 278 18.02 -2.58 -2.24
N LEU A 279 17.78 -3.43 -3.24
CA LEU A 279 18.61 -3.47 -4.44
C LEU A 279 18.57 -2.15 -5.21
N ASN A 280 17.41 -1.54 -5.35
CA ASN A 280 17.29 -0.23 -5.99
C ASN A 280 18.06 0.87 -5.23
N ASP A 281 18.09 0.81 -3.91
CA ASP A 281 18.84 1.75 -3.08
C ASP A 281 20.35 1.47 -3.16
N LEU A 282 20.79 0.22 -3.10
CA LEU A 282 22.19 -0.17 -3.22
C LEU A 282 22.79 0.13 -4.61
N THR A 283 22.03 -0.18 -5.66
CA THR A 283 22.48 0.11 -7.04
C THR A 283 22.47 1.60 -7.35
N GLY A 284 21.72 2.38 -6.58
CA GLY A 284 21.51 3.80 -6.90
C GLY A 284 20.92 3.99 -8.31
N ILE A 285 20.07 3.08 -8.74
CA ILE A 285 19.60 2.96 -10.14
C ILE A 285 19.05 4.28 -10.72
N ARG A 286 18.41 5.09 -9.87
CA ARG A 286 17.85 6.40 -10.26
C ARG A 286 18.92 7.45 -10.56
N TRP A 287 20.15 7.25 -10.10
CA TRP A 287 21.28 8.15 -10.29
C TRP A 287 22.20 7.68 -11.42
N LEU A 288 22.02 6.45 -11.91
CA LEU A 288 22.76 5.95 -13.06
C LEU A 288 22.31 6.64 -14.35
N PRO A 289 23.20 6.81 -15.33
CA PRO A 289 22.84 7.34 -16.64
C PRO A 289 21.72 6.54 -17.29
N GLY A 290 20.63 7.19 -17.65
CA GLY A 290 19.40 6.53 -18.15
C GLY A 290 18.41 6.09 -17.07
N GLY A 291 18.71 6.38 -15.79
CA GLY A 291 17.80 6.12 -14.68
C GLY A 291 16.52 6.94 -14.77
N VAL A 292 15.39 6.31 -14.41
CA VAL A 292 14.07 6.95 -14.46
C VAL A 292 13.90 7.83 -13.22
N ALA A 293 13.82 9.16 -13.44
CA ALA A 293 13.54 10.08 -12.35
C ALA A 293 12.13 9.83 -11.76
N ALA A 294 12.01 9.89 -10.43
CA ALA A 294 10.75 9.65 -9.73
C ALA A 294 9.69 10.74 -9.95
N ARG A 295 10.05 11.88 -10.54
CA ARG A 295 9.14 13.00 -10.81
C ARG A 295 8.71 13.04 -12.28
N GLU A 296 7.50 13.54 -12.52
CA GLU A 296 7.03 13.82 -13.87
C GLU A 296 7.98 14.84 -14.54
N LYS A 297 8.28 14.58 -15.82
CA LYS A 297 9.11 15.43 -16.65
C LYS A 297 8.41 16.78 -16.86
N GLU A 298 9.08 17.88 -16.54
CA GLU A 298 8.59 19.21 -16.87
C GLU A 298 8.81 19.54 -18.36
N ARG A 299 7.98 20.44 -18.90
CA ARG A 299 8.15 20.90 -20.30
C ARG A 299 9.51 21.56 -20.47
N GLY A 300 10.33 21.03 -21.39
CA GLY A 300 11.67 21.56 -21.71
C GLY A 300 12.82 20.84 -20.99
N GLU A 301 12.56 19.89 -20.10
CA GLU A 301 13.62 19.04 -19.56
C GLU A 301 14.17 18.07 -20.61
N ARG A 302 15.48 17.84 -20.54
CA ARG A 302 16.16 16.84 -21.38
C ARG A 302 15.59 15.45 -21.12
N ASP A 303 15.49 14.64 -22.18
CA ASP A 303 15.03 13.29 -22.05
C ASP A 303 16.12 12.40 -21.43
N TYR A 304 15.94 11.96 -20.19
CA TYR A 304 16.87 11.11 -19.44
C TYR A 304 17.18 9.77 -20.15
N ARG A 305 16.32 9.32 -21.05
CA ARG A 305 16.57 8.12 -21.88
C ARG A 305 17.78 8.29 -22.77
N LEU A 306 18.05 9.53 -23.21
CA LEU A 306 19.21 9.86 -24.06
C LEU A 306 20.53 9.86 -23.29
N ASP A 307 20.48 9.84 -21.95
CA ASP A 307 21.65 9.74 -21.09
C ASP A 307 22.04 8.28 -20.80
N ALA A 308 21.25 7.29 -21.28
CA ALA A 308 21.54 5.87 -21.10
C ALA A 308 22.89 5.49 -21.71
N THR A 309 23.72 4.80 -20.94
CA THR A 309 25.06 4.36 -21.35
C THR A 309 25.34 2.89 -21.08
N LEU A 310 24.62 2.28 -20.14
CA LEU A 310 24.85 0.91 -19.73
C LEU A 310 24.18 -0.08 -20.70
N ASN A 311 24.87 -1.14 -21.06
CA ASN A 311 24.29 -2.30 -21.74
C ASN A 311 23.77 -3.34 -20.73
N LEU A 312 23.10 -4.38 -21.23
CA LEU A 312 22.50 -5.42 -20.38
C LEU A 312 23.54 -6.14 -19.52
N LYS A 313 24.73 -6.44 -20.06
CA LYS A 313 25.81 -7.14 -19.34
C LYS A 313 26.37 -6.27 -18.21
N GLU A 314 26.67 -5.00 -18.49
CA GLU A 314 27.17 -4.05 -17.51
C GLU A 314 26.15 -3.80 -16.38
N PHE A 315 24.88 -3.71 -16.72
CA PHE A 315 23.81 -3.60 -15.73
C PHE A 315 23.69 -4.85 -14.88
N THR A 316 23.76 -6.05 -15.48
CA THR A 316 23.75 -7.33 -14.75
C THR A 316 24.91 -7.45 -13.81
N GLN A 317 26.11 -7.02 -14.23
CA GLN A 317 27.31 -6.98 -13.38
C GLN A 317 27.06 -6.14 -12.12
N ILE A 318 26.53 -4.91 -12.26
CA ILE A 318 26.20 -4.05 -11.13
C ILE A 318 25.23 -4.73 -10.16
N ILE A 319 24.18 -5.39 -10.69
CA ILE A 319 23.21 -6.11 -9.85
C ILE A 319 23.88 -7.25 -9.10
N ILE A 320 24.75 -8.02 -9.74
CA ILE A 320 25.51 -9.12 -9.11
C ILE A 320 26.36 -8.57 -7.96
N GLU A 321 27.13 -7.51 -8.18
CA GLU A 321 27.97 -6.91 -7.14
C GLU A 321 27.14 -6.41 -5.95
N CYS A 322 25.98 -5.82 -6.20
CA CYS A 322 25.04 -5.41 -5.15
C CYS A 322 24.47 -6.61 -4.38
N ILE A 323 24.16 -7.71 -5.06
CA ILE A 323 23.68 -8.95 -4.40
C ILE A 323 24.77 -9.57 -3.53
N LEU A 324 26.00 -9.65 -4.01
CA LEU A 324 27.14 -10.14 -3.24
C LEU A 324 27.35 -9.29 -1.98
N HIS A 325 27.33 -7.97 -2.13
CA HIS A 325 27.41 -7.06 -0.99
C HIS A 325 26.24 -7.28 -0.01
N TYR A 326 25.01 -7.34 -0.52
CA TYR A 326 23.82 -7.57 0.29
C TYR A 326 23.91 -8.88 1.06
N ASN A 327 24.18 -10.00 0.38
CA ASN A 327 24.23 -11.32 1.00
C ASN A 327 25.33 -11.45 2.06
N ARG A 328 26.38 -10.63 1.97
CA ARG A 328 27.51 -10.65 2.92
C ARG A 328 27.28 -9.78 4.15
N PHE A 329 26.53 -8.68 4.04
CA PHE A 329 26.49 -7.65 5.08
C PHE A 329 25.10 -7.37 5.62
N HIS A 330 24.05 -7.95 5.08
CA HIS A 330 22.66 -7.83 5.52
C HIS A 330 22.04 -9.17 5.90
#